data_17ad160f53bcbb891a119e64c695f20f
#
_entry.id   17ad160f53bcbb891a119e64c695f20f
#
_cell.length_a   1.000
_cell.length_b   1.000
_cell.length_c   1.000
_cell.angle_alpha   90.00
_cell.angle_beta   90.00
_cell.angle_gamma   90.00
#
_symmetry.space_group_name_H-M   'P 1'
#
loop_
_entity.id
_entity.type
_entity.pdbx_description
1 polymer ?
#
loop_
_entity_poly.entity_id
_entity_poly.type
_entity_poly.pdbx_seq_one_letter_code
_entity_poly.pdbx_strand_id
1 'polypeptide(L)'
;MNYKNRIYDTVTAYMAKLSEFDTLERELEAQERAEIISRVHAAERREEWEQQRKAAYENTINEIEHIRRSHTEAVDKWNELSGDKLSADAELLKMNISMDQRQFQALCSKHKDNSLMLQLLCDYADRHPDEPLYADRPCDAKTRKADFDAYAASATNICRDPHSIRAGMF
;
A
#
# COMPACT_ATOMS: atom_id res chain seq x y z
N MET A 1 5.35 8.54 -1.66
CA MET A 1 3.88 8.31 -1.78
C MET A 1 3.51 7.09 -0.95
N ASN A 2 2.51 7.17 -0.06
CA ASN A 2 2.16 6.05 0.81
C ASN A 2 1.06 5.20 0.13
N TYR A 3 1.46 4.12 -0.55
CA TYR A 3 0.55 3.22 -1.25
C TYR A 3 -0.38 2.44 -0.31
N LYS A 4 0.06 2.10 0.91
CA LYS A 4 -0.80 1.43 1.91
C LYS A 4 -1.96 2.32 2.33
N ASN A 5 -1.71 3.62 2.55
CA ASN A 5 -2.78 4.57 2.88
C ASN A 5 -3.79 4.69 1.73
N ARG A 6 -3.34 4.68 0.47
CA ARG A 6 -4.27 4.70 -0.66
C ARG A 6 -5.20 3.48 -0.68
N ILE A 7 -4.66 2.27 -0.46
CA ILE A 7 -5.51 1.07 -0.35
C ILE A 7 -6.47 1.20 0.83
N TYR A 8 -5.98 1.66 1.99
CA TYR A 8 -6.81 1.87 3.18
C TYR A 8 -7.97 2.83 2.89
N ASP A 9 -7.69 3.98 2.27
CA ASP A 9 -8.69 4.98 1.90
C ASP A 9 -9.72 4.41 0.91
N THR A 10 -9.26 3.63 -0.08
CA THR A 10 -10.12 2.96 -1.07
C THR A 10 -11.07 1.96 -0.41
N VAL A 11 -10.57 1.11 0.50
CA VAL A 11 -11.38 0.15 1.25
C VAL A 11 -12.35 0.87 2.17
N THR A 12 -11.92 1.91 2.87
CA THR A 12 -12.75 2.71 3.78
C THR A 12 -13.92 3.37 3.03
N ALA A 13 -13.65 3.94 1.85
CA ALA A 13 -14.68 4.53 1.01
C ALA A 13 -15.70 3.48 0.53
N TYR A 14 -15.25 2.28 0.18
CA TYR A 14 -16.13 1.16 -0.17
C TYR A 14 -17.02 0.74 1.00
N MET A 15 -16.46 0.58 2.21
CA MET A 15 -17.20 0.20 3.40
C MET A 15 -18.26 1.24 3.78
N ALA A 16 -17.92 2.54 3.66
CA ALA A 16 -18.88 3.61 3.85
C ALA A 16 -20.06 3.52 2.88
N LYS A 17 -19.77 3.24 1.60
CA LYS A 17 -20.79 3.07 0.57
C LYS A 17 -21.70 1.85 0.82
N LEU A 18 -21.14 0.74 1.32
CA LEU A 18 -21.95 -0.42 1.74
C LEU A 18 -22.89 -0.07 2.89
N SER A 19 -22.42 0.69 3.88
CA SER A 19 -23.24 1.15 5.02
C SER A 19 -24.38 2.06 4.57
N GLU A 20 -24.17 2.87 3.53
CA GLU A 20 -25.25 3.67 2.91
C GLU A 20 -26.33 2.76 2.28
N PHE A 21 -25.93 1.75 1.51
CA PHE A 21 -26.87 0.79 0.96
C PHE A 21 -27.65 0.02 2.02
N ASP A 22 -27.00 -0.40 3.11
CA ASP A 22 -27.67 -1.09 4.22
C ASP A 22 -28.69 -0.18 4.93
N THR A 23 -28.43 1.11 4.96
CA THR A 23 -29.38 2.09 5.51
C THR A 23 -30.59 2.26 4.59
N LEU A 24 -30.35 2.45 3.29
CA LEU A 24 -31.39 2.56 2.29
C LEU A 24 -32.28 1.31 2.24
N GLU A 25 -31.71 0.13 2.40
CA GLU A 25 -32.46 -1.13 2.40
C GLU A 25 -33.37 -1.23 3.61
N ARG A 26 -32.91 -0.83 4.82
CA ARG A 26 -33.76 -0.76 6.02
C ARG A 26 -34.90 0.24 5.87
N GLU A 27 -34.66 1.40 5.27
CA GLU A 27 -35.68 2.39 4.98
C GLU A 27 -36.73 1.85 4.00
N LEU A 28 -36.25 1.17 2.95
CA LEU A 28 -37.14 0.55 1.95
C LEU A 28 -38.02 -0.52 2.58
N GLU A 29 -37.47 -1.38 3.43
CA GLU A 29 -38.23 -2.38 4.18
C GLU A 29 -39.29 -1.75 5.10
N ALA A 30 -38.96 -0.62 5.76
CA ALA A 30 -39.89 0.09 6.59
C ALA A 30 -41.04 0.66 5.77
N GLN A 31 -40.79 1.23 4.58
CA GLN A 31 -41.81 1.75 3.67
C GLN A 31 -42.68 0.65 3.09
N GLU A 32 -42.11 -0.53 2.77
CA GLU A 32 -42.87 -1.70 2.29
C GLU A 32 -43.78 -2.24 3.39
N ARG A 33 -43.29 -2.36 4.65
CA ARG A 33 -44.13 -2.79 5.79
C ARG A 33 -45.24 -1.81 6.14
N ALA A 34 -45.02 -0.52 5.90
CA ALA A 34 -46.04 0.52 6.09
C ALA A 34 -46.99 0.66 4.89
N GLU A 35 -46.87 -0.20 3.88
CA GLU A 35 -47.66 -0.17 2.65
C GLU A 35 -47.59 1.14 1.85
N ILE A 36 -46.52 1.92 2.07
CA ILE A 36 -46.26 3.19 1.37
C ILE A 36 -45.82 2.92 -0.08
N ILE A 37 -45.11 1.80 -0.30
CA ILE A 37 -44.64 1.40 -1.61
C ILE A 37 -45.11 -0.05 -1.92
N SER A 38 -45.31 -0.35 -3.20
CA SER A 38 -45.64 -1.70 -3.62
C SER A 38 -44.42 -2.63 -3.56
N ARG A 39 -44.68 -3.95 -3.38
CA ARG A 39 -43.60 -4.97 -3.41
C ARG A 39 -42.86 -5.00 -4.74
N VAL A 40 -43.54 -4.72 -5.86
CA VAL A 40 -42.93 -4.67 -7.19
C VAL A 40 -41.93 -3.53 -7.24
N HIS A 41 -42.27 -2.35 -6.80
CA HIS A 41 -41.39 -1.20 -6.78
C HIS A 41 -40.22 -1.37 -5.80
N ALA A 42 -40.47 -2.03 -4.65
CA ALA A 42 -39.37 -2.37 -3.71
C ALA A 42 -38.37 -3.37 -4.34
N ALA A 43 -38.88 -4.36 -5.13
CA ALA A 43 -38.00 -5.31 -5.82
C ALA A 43 -37.14 -4.63 -6.89
N GLU A 44 -37.73 -3.72 -7.70
CA GLU A 44 -36.99 -2.94 -8.70
C GLU A 44 -35.85 -2.13 -8.06
N ARG A 45 -36.14 -1.47 -6.93
CA ARG A 45 -35.11 -0.71 -6.17
C ARG A 45 -33.98 -1.60 -5.64
N ARG A 46 -34.30 -2.78 -5.12
CA ARG A 46 -33.29 -3.74 -4.65
C ARG A 46 -32.38 -4.20 -5.80
N GLU A 47 -32.95 -4.48 -6.97
CA GLU A 47 -32.17 -4.87 -8.16
C GLU A 47 -31.23 -3.75 -8.61
N GLU A 48 -31.69 -2.49 -8.65
CA GLU A 48 -30.83 -1.34 -8.95
C GLU A 48 -29.68 -1.21 -7.95
N TRP A 49 -29.95 -1.38 -6.65
CA TRP A 49 -28.91 -1.28 -5.63
C TRP A 49 -27.93 -2.46 -5.68
N GLU A 50 -28.38 -3.66 -6.01
CA GLU A 50 -27.50 -4.80 -6.21
C GLU A 50 -26.52 -4.54 -7.37
N GLN A 51 -27.00 -4.00 -8.47
CA GLN A 51 -26.14 -3.59 -9.59
C GLN A 51 -25.13 -2.51 -9.17
N GLN A 52 -25.57 -1.53 -8.39
CA GLN A 52 -24.68 -0.49 -7.88
C GLN A 52 -23.65 -1.03 -6.86
N ARG A 53 -24.03 -1.95 -5.98
CA ARG A 53 -23.11 -2.65 -5.07
C ARG A 53 -22.05 -3.42 -5.84
N LYS A 54 -22.46 -4.15 -6.88
CA LYS A 54 -21.55 -4.89 -7.75
C LYS A 54 -20.57 -3.96 -8.46
N ALA A 55 -21.06 -2.88 -9.06
CA ALA A 55 -20.21 -1.89 -9.70
C ALA A 55 -19.23 -1.22 -8.71
N ALA A 56 -19.69 -0.92 -7.49
CA ALA A 56 -18.83 -0.36 -6.45
C ALA A 56 -17.71 -1.35 -6.04
N TYR A 57 -18.04 -2.63 -5.91
CA TYR A 57 -17.07 -3.69 -5.65
C TYR A 57 -16.02 -3.78 -6.78
N GLU A 58 -16.47 -3.92 -8.03
CA GLU A 58 -15.58 -4.03 -9.19
C GLU A 58 -14.65 -2.83 -9.32
N ASN A 59 -15.17 -1.62 -9.14
CA ASN A 59 -14.35 -0.39 -9.16
C ASN A 59 -13.31 -0.37 -8.04
N THR A 60 -13.67 -0.82 -6.85
CA THR A 60 -12.77 -0.89 -5.70
C THR A 60 -11.64 -1.89 -5.95
N ILE A 61 -11.95 -3.09 -6.45
CA ILE A 61 -10.95 -4.10 -6.78
C ILE A 61 -10.00 -3.60 -7.89
N ASN A 62 -10.54 -2.96 -8.93
CA ASN A 62 -9.74 -2.38 -10.00
C ASN A 62 -8.78 -1.29 -9.48
N GLU A 63 -9.24 -0.44 -8.55
CA GLU A 63 -8.37 0.58 -7.95
C GLU A 63 -7.28 -0.03 -7.06
N ILE A 64 -7.60 -1.04 -6.25
CA ILE A 64 -6.61 -1.78 -5.46
C ILE A 64 -5.53 -2.38 -6.39
N GLU A 65 -5.92 -3.00 -7.48
CA GLU A 65 -5.02 -3.59 -8.46
C GLU A 65 -4.16 -2.52 -9.17
N HIS A 66 -4.74 -1.38 -9.49
CA HIS A 66 -4.01 -0.25 -10.05
C HIS A 66 -2.95 0.27 -9.07
N ILE A 67 -3.29 0.42 -7.79
CA ILE A 67 -2.36 0.83 -6.74
C ILE A 67 -1.23 -0.21 -6.58
N ARG A 68 -1.55 -1.50 -6.64
CA ARG A 68 -0.59 -2.61 -6.57
C ARG A 68 0.42 -2.54 -7.71
N ARG A 69 -0.03 -2.34 -8.95
CA ARG A 69 0.85 -2.19 -10.12
C ARG A 69 1.75 -0.96 -9.98
N SER A 70 1.18 0.18 -9.60
CA SER A 70 1.94 1.41 -9.40
C SER A 70 3.01 1.27 -8.32
N HIS A 71 2.73 0.52 -7.23
CA HIS A 71 3.73 0.19 -6.22
C HIS A 71 4.86 -0.68 -6.80
N THR A 72 4.50 -1.72 -7.56
CA THR A 72 5.47 -2.62 -8.20
C THR A 72 6.43 -1.85 -9.11
N GLU A 73 5.89 -0.98 -9.97
CA GLU A 73 6.67 -0.12 -10.86
C GLU A 73 7.59 0.82 -10.08
N ALA A 74 7.09 1.41 -8.99
CA ALA A 74 7.88 2.29 -8.14
C ALA A 74 9.03 1.53 -7.45
N VAL A 75 8.79 0.29 -6.98
CA VAL A 75 9.82 -0.58 -6.40
C VAL A 75 10.86 -0.96 -7.45
N ASP A 76 10.45 -1.30 -8.67
CA ASP A 76 11.38 -1.63 -9.76
C ASP A 76 12.27 -0.44 -10.12
N LYS A 77 11.67 0.73 -10.32
CA LYS A 77 12.39 1.97 -10.60
C LYS A 77 13.35 2.35 -9.47
N TRP A 78 12.96 2.13 -8.21
CA TRP A 78 13.83 2.42 -7.06
C TRP A 78 15.02 1.47 -7.01
N ASN A 79 14.84 0.18 -7.37
CA ASN A 79 15.90 -0.83 -7.37
C ASN A 79 16.69 -0.92 -8.69
N GLU A 80 16.32 -0.12 -9.69
CA GLU A 80 17.04 -0.09 -10.95
C GLU A 80 18.50 0.34 -10.74
N LEU A 81 19.42 -0.51 -11.19
CA LEU A 81 20.85 -0.22 -11.15
C LEU A 81 21.20 0.68 -12.35
N SER A 82 21.43 1.96 -12.07
CA SER A 82 21.84 2.93 -13.09
C SER A 82 23.07 3.69 -12.61
N GLY A 83 24.02 3.92 -13.53
CA GLY A 83 25.20 4.72 -13.26
C GLY A 83 24.87 6.15 -12.81
N ASP A 84 23.75 6.67 -13.26
CA ASP A 84 23.26 8.01 -12.87
C ASP A 84 22.90 8.11 -11.38
N LYS A 85 22.67 6.98 -10.73
CA LYS A 85 22.42 6.89 -9.29
C LYS A 85 23.71 6.86 -8.45
N LEU A 86 24.87 6.70 -9.07
CA LEU A 86 26.15 6.80 -8.39
C LEU A 86 26.49 8.27 -8.14
N SER A 87 26.59 8.67 -6.88
CA SER A 87 27.10 10.00 -6.53
C SER A 87 28.62 9.99 -6.40
N ALA A 88 29.23 11.17 -6.40
CA ALA A 88 30.67 11.32 -6.11
C ALA A 88 31.07 10.73 -4.74
N ASP A 89 30.14 10.63 -3.80
CA ASP A 89 30.37 10.00 -2.49
C ASP A 89 30.68 8.49 -2.60
N ALA A 90 30.31 7.84 -3.70
CA ALA A 90 30.67 6.43 -3.94
C ALA A 90 32.19 6.24 -4.02
N GLU A 91 32.93 7.24 -4.47
CA GLU A 91 34.39 7.20 -4.48
C GLU A 91 34.98 7.26 -3.06
N LEU A 92 34.39 8.03 -2.15
CA LEU A 92 34.80 8.06 -0.74
C LEU A 92 34.68 6.66 -0.12
N LEU A 93 33.58 5.94 -0.45
CA LEU A 93 33.35 4.58 0.04
C LEU A 93 34.37 3.56 -0.54
N LYS A 94 34.92 3.82 -1.71
CA LYS A 94 35.96 3.00 -2.34
C LYS A 94 37.35 3.27 -1.76
N MET A 95 37.61 4.50 -1.33
CA MET A 95 38.95 4.92 -0.85
C MET A 95 39.29 4.37 0.53
N ASN A 96 38.44 3.59 1.15
CA ASN A 96 38.66 2.97 2.47
C ASN A 96 39.09 3.97 3.55
N ILE A 97 38.53 5.19 3.49
CA ILE A 97 38.77 6.25 4.47
C ILE A 97 37.91 5.95 5.69
N SER A 98 38.53 5.82 6.88
CA SER A 98 37.77 5.65 8.12
C SER A 98 36.82 6.83 8.34
N MET A 99 35.55 6.54 8.61
CA MET A 99 34.50 7.53 8.91
C MET A 99 33.96 7.31 10.32
N ASP A 100 33.76 8.39 11.05
CA ASP A 100 33.02 8.30 12.31
C ASP A 100 31.52 8.07 12.07
N GLN A 101 30.81 7.61 13.12
CA GLN A 101 29.36 7.31 13.04
C GLN A 101 28.53 8.52 12.57
N ARG A 102 28.94 9.75 12.93
CA ARG A 102 28.19 10.96 12.54
C ARG A 102 28.34 11.26 11.04
N GLN A 103 29.53 11.11 10.50
CA GLN A 103 29.82 11.27 9.07
C GLN A 103 29.08 10.22 8.26
N PHE A 104 29.10 8.97 8.73
CA PHE A 104 28.41 7.86 8.10
C PHE A 104 26.90 8.07 8.09
N GLN A 105 26.28 8.48 9.20
CA GLN A 105 24.85 8.78 9.28
C GLN A 105 24.44 9.97 8.40
N ALA A 106 25.30 10.96 8.25
CA ALA A 106 25.06 12.07 7.32
C ALA A 106 24.97 11.57 5.86
N LEU A 107 25.84 10.63 5.46
CA LEU A 107 25.79 10.00 4.14
C LEU A 107 24.54 9.13 3.96
N CYS A 108 24.17 8.32 4.95
CA CYS A 108 22.92 7.54 4.93
C CYS A 108 21.71 8.45 4.75
N SER A 109 21.64 9.56 5.48
CA SER A 109 20.55 10.53 5.40
C SER A 109 20.49 11.23 4.03
N LYS A 110 21.66 11.60 3.48
CA LYS A 110 21.79 12.21 2.15
C LYS A 110 21.29 11.29 1.05
N HIS A 111 21.52 9.99 1.18
CA HIS A 111 21.23 8.99 0.15
C HIS A 111 20.02 8.10 0.47
N LYS A 112 19.16 8.49 1.44
CA LYS A 112 18.01 7.71 1.90
C LYS A 112 17.06 7.25 0.77
N ASP A 113 16.98 8.02 -0.32
CA ASP A 113 16.12 7.75 -1.47
C ASP A 113 16.89 7.08 -2.65
N ASN A 114 18.15 6.69 -2.42
CA ASN A 114 19.01 6.07 -3.44
C ASN A 114 19.44 4.66 -2.99
N SER A 115 18.74 3.63 -3.49
CA SER A 115 18.98 2.23 -3.14
C SER A 115 20.41 1.76 -3.38
N LEU A 116 21.01 2.20 -4.49
CA LEU A 116 22.36 1.80 -4.85
C LEU A 116 23.39 2.38 -3.88
N MET A 117 23.25 3.65 -3.54
CA MET A 117 24.15 4.29 -2.56
C MET A 117 23.97 3.71 -1.15
N LEU A 118 22.71 3.40 -0.73
CA LEU A 118 22.47 2.73 0.54
C LEU A 118 23.11 1.33 0.60
N GLN A 119 23.03 0.59 -0.49
CA GLN A 119 23.71 -0.71 -0.58
C GLN A 119 25.23 -0.58 -0.44
N LEU A 120 25.85 0.40 -1.13
CA LEU A 120 27.28 0.67 -1.00
C LEU A 120 27.67 1.10 0.41
N LEU A 121 26.83 1.87 1.11
CA LEU A 121 27.03 2.23 2.50
C LEU A 121 26.96 1.02 3.43
N CYS A 122 26.00 0.11 3.23
CA CYS A 122 25.94 -1.15 3.97
C CYS A 122 27.18 -2.01 3.73
N ASP A 123 27.61 -2.14 2.48
CA ASP A 123 28.82 -2.88 2.12
C ASP A 123 30.10 -2.25 2.70
N TYR A 124 30.11 -0.91 2.85
CA TYR A 124 31.17 -0.21 3.54
C TYR A 124 31.19 -0.54 5.03
N ALA A 125 30.04 -0.46 5.71
CA ALA A 125 29.92 -0.80 7.13
C ALA A 125 30.34 -2.25 7.42
N ASP A 126 29.95 -3.20 6.56
CA ASP A 126 30.34 -4.62 6.68
C ASP A 126 31.87 -4.85 6.56
N ARG A 127 32.55 -4.00 5.81
CA ARG A 127 34.03 -4.07 5.67
C ARG A 127 34.79 -3.42 6.85
N HIS A 128 34.08 -2.65 7.71
CA HIS A 128 34.63 -1.98 8.86
C HIS A 128 33.93 -2.42 10.16
N PRO A 129 33.99 -3.71 10.53
CA PRO A 129 33.25 -4.25 11.66
C PRO A 129 33.72 -3.71 13.01
N ASP A 130 34.92 -3.18 13.08
CA ASP A 130 35.50 -2.58 14.30
C ASP A 130 34.97 -1.16 14.58
N GLU A 131 34.27 -0.55 13.62
CA GLU A 131 33.66 0.75 13.75
C GLU A 131 32.13 0.58 13.97
N PRO A 132 31.52 1.33 14.92
CA PRO A 132 30.08 1.21 15.21
C PRO A 132 29.24 1.89 14.11
N LEU A 133 29.35 1.45 12.86
CA LEU A 133 28.65 1.99 11.72
C LEU A 133 27.33 1.24 11.50
N TYR A 134 26.22 1.95 11.58
CA TYR A 134 24.89 1.36 11.38
C TYR A 134 24.19 2.01 10.19
N ALA A 135 23.82 1.21 9.21
CA ALA A 135 22.94 1.59 8.11
C ALA A 135 21.76 0.63 8.03
N ASP A 136 20.57 1.18 7.81
CA ASP A 136 19.40 0.36 7.52
C ASP A 136 19.55 -0.25 6.12
N ARG A 137 19.70 -1.58 6.06
CA ARG A 137 19.75 -2.27 4.76
C ARG A 137 18.43 -2.06 4.03
N PRO A 138 18.48 -1.60 2.78
CA PRO A 138 17.28 -1.53 1.99
C PRO A 138 16.71 -2.94 1.81
N CYS A 139 15.43 -3.11 2.16
CA CYS A 139 14.72 -4.35 1.89
C CYS A 139 14.75 -4.63 0.38
N ASP A 140 15.05 -5.86 0.00
CA ASP A 140 15.12 -6.22 -1.42
C ASP A 140 13.77 -6.05 -2.13
N ALA A 141 13.81 -5.86 -3.47
CA ALA A 141 12.63 -5.61 -4.27
C ALA A 141 11.59 -6.73 -4.17
N LYS A 142 12.03 -7.99 -4.08
CA LYS A 142 11.15 -9.16 -4.02
C LYS A 142 10.36 -9.16 -2.71
N THR A 143 11.03 -8.96 -1.60
CA THR A 143 10.39 -8.89 -0.27
C THR A 143 9.42 -7.71 -0.19
N ARG A 144 9.82 -6.52 -0.65
CA ARG A 144 8.95 -5.33 -0.67
C ARG A 144 7.68 -5.54 -1.49
N LYS A 145 7.79 -6.19 -2.65
CA LYS A 145 6.64 -6.51 -3.50
C LYS A 145 5.75 -7.56 -2.83
N ALA A 146 6.33 -8.63 -2.28
CA ALA A 146 5.59 -9.70 -1.62
C ALA A 146 4.80 -9.18 -0.41
N ASP A 147 5.40 -8.34 0.42
CA ASP A 147 4.73 -7.72 1.59
C ASP A 147 3.56 -6.83 1.15
N PHE A 148 3.74 -6.09 0.07
CA PHE A 148 2.66 -5.24 -0.45
C PHE A 148 1.57 -6.04 -1.13
N ASP A 149 1.92 -7.10 -1.87
CA ASP A 149 0.96 -8.01 -2.48
C ASP A 149 0.11 -8.72 -1.42
N ALA A 150 0.70 -9.15 -0.30
CA ALA A 150 -0.02 -9.72 0.83
C ALA A 150 -0.99 -8.70 1.46
N TYR A 151 -0.57 -7.44 1.60
CA TYR A 151 -1.44 -6.36 2.09
C TYR A 151 -2.61 -6.09 1.13
N ALA A 152 -2.35 -5.98 -0.19
CA ALA A 152 -3.38 -5.78 -1.19
C ALA A 152 -4.37 -6.96 -1.26
N ALA A 153 -3.88 -8.20 -1.13
CA ALA A 153 -4.71 -9.39 -1.08
C ALA A 153 -5.63 -9.39 0.17
N SER A 154 -5.11 -8.97 1.33
CA SER A 154 -5.92 -8.81 2.54
C SER A 154 -7.01 -7.77 2.35
N ALA A 155 -6.71 -6.62 1.75
CA ALA A 155 -7.68 -5.58 1.43
C ALA A 155 -8.78 -6.09 0.47
N THR A 156 -8.40 -6.86 -0.55
CA THR A 156 -9.34 -7.50 -1.49
C THR A 156 -10.27 -8.48 -0.77
N ASN A 157 -9.74 -9.29 0.16
CA ASN A 157 -10.55 -10.23 0.94
C ASN A 157 -11.56 -9.51 1.84
N ILE A 158 -11.19 -8.38 2.43
CA ILE A 158 -12.09 -7.52 3.20
C ILE A 158 -13.24 -7.03 2.33
N CYS A 159 -12.95 -6.55 1.12
CA CYS A 159 -14.01 -6.11 0.19
C CYS A 159 -14.91 -7.26 -0.26
N ARG A 160 -14.39 -8.49 -0.35
CA ARG A 160 -15.16 -9.68 -0.76
C ARG A 160 -16.12 -10.14 0.33
N ASP A 161 -15.70 -10.10 1.58
CA ASP A 161 -16.52 -10.49 2.74
C ASP A 161 -16.44 -9.43 3.85
N PRO A 162 -17.18 -8.31 3.66
CA PRO A 162 -17.16 -7.18 4.60
C PRO A 162 -17.64 -7.52 6.01
N HIS A 163 -18.45 -8.57 6.14
CA HIS A 163 -19.02 -8.99 7.42
C HIS A 163 -18.10 -9.91 8.23
N SER A 164 -17.05 -10.46 7.62
CA SER A 164 -16.08 -11.32 8.31
C SER A 164 -15.08 -10.54 9.16
N ILE A 165 -15.06 -9.21 9.07
CA ILE A 165 -14.14 -8.37 9.82
C ILE A 165 -14.60 -8.30 11.27
N ARG A 166 -14.02 -9.13 12.13
CA ARG A 166 -14.04 -8.86 13.57
C ARG A 166 -13.25 -7.59 13.82
N ALA A 167 -13.89 -6.63 14.47
CA ALA A 167 -13.31 -5.35 14.87
C ALA A 167 -11.89 -5.57 15.45
N GLY A 168 -10.85 -5.07 14.76
CA GLY A 168 -9.48 -5.08 15.25
C GLY A 168 -8.36 -5.38 14.24
N MET A 169 -8.62 -5.42 12.93
CA MET A 169 -7.60 -5.76 11.93
C MET A 169 -7.16 -4.59 11.01
N PHE A 170 -7.30 -3.34 11.48
CA PHE A 170 -6.65 -2.20 10.83
C PHE A 170 -6.06 -1.25 11.87
#